data_b73785448891e9306803fafec8b5ea7f
#
_entry.id   b73785448891e9306803fafec8b5ea7f
#
_cell.length_a   1.000
_cell.length_b   1.000
_cell.length_c   1.000
_cell.angle_alpha   90.00
_cell.angle_beta   90.00
_cell.angle_gamma   90.00
#
_symmetry.space_group_name_H-M   'P 1'
#
loop_
_entity.id
_entity.type
_entity.pdbx_description
1 polymer ?
#
loop_
_entity_poly.entity_id
_entity_poly.type
_entity_poly.pdbx_seq_one_letter_code
_entity_poly.pdbx_strand_id
1 'polypeptide(L)'
;MNNTLGVLIGYSKGKDLVAAFTKAKEMWLSSCQLCIWDESLYSKENAAEVKAALDATGFKISTVWAGWDGPKEWNATYGPSTIGLVPEAYRESRMNALIKASDFAAILGVPYIATHVGFLPMDPYDPKFVGTIGALRYVCQYMKKREQTFLFETGQETPITVVRAIETIGTGNCGINFDTANLLLYGTGNALDAIDLFGKYVRDTHIKDGIPPTDGFGGGHQTPVGEGRANIPEIIKKLRKIGYEGPFTIEREISGPQQEKDIAAARELILRWMDEAEAEE
;
A
#
# COMPACT_ATOMS: atom_id res chain seq x y z
N MET A 1 5.85 -21.93 2.08
CA MET A 1 4.77 -20.90 2.30
C MET A 1 4.11 -20.56 0.97
N ASN A 2 2.78 -20.34 0.94
CA ASN A 2 2.05 -20.14 -0.31
C ASN A 2 1.75 -18.66 -0.56
N ASN A 3 2.79 -17.80 -0.58
CA ASN A 3 2.58 -16.43 -1.00
C ASN A 3 2.08 -16.38 -2.44
N THR A 4 1.13 -15.50 -2.71
CA THR A 4 0.57 -15.31 -4.05
C THR A 4 1.11 -14.02 -4.66
N LEU A 5 1.04 -13.89 -5.98
CA LEU A 5 1.39 -12.65 -6.66
C LEU A 5 0.15 -11.80 -6.94
N GLY A 6 0.27 -10.53 -6.65
CA GLY A 6 -0.75 -9.54 -6.93
C GLY A 6 -0.23 -8.38 -7.79
N VAL A 7 -1.13 -7.46 -8.11
CA VAL A 7 -0.80 -6.22 -8.84
C VAL A 7 -1.68 -5.07 -8.35
N LEU A 8 -1.16 -3.85 -8.38
CA LEU A 8 -1.97 -2.66 -8.12
C LEU A 8 -2.85 -2.36 -9.35
N ILE A 9 -4.17 -2.29 -9.15
CA ILE A 9 -5.14 -1.96 -10.20
C ILE A 9 -5.89 -0.68 -9.81
N GLY A 10 -5.72 0.37 -10.61
CA GLY A 10 -6.50 1.59 -10.45
C GLY A 10 -7.95 1.39 -10.87
N TYR A 11 -8.89 1.84 -10.04
CA TYR A 11 -10.31 1.93 -10.37
C TYR A 11 -10.72 3.37 -10.55
N SER A 12 -11.28 3.67 -11.71
CA SER A 12 -11.79 4.98 -12.10
C SER A 12 -13.13 4.83 -12.81
N LYS A 13 -13.89 5.91 -12.92
CA LYS A 13 -15.19 5.90 -13.61
C LYS A 13 -15.07 5.37 -15.04
N GLY A 14 -15.89 4.37 -15.37
CA GLY A 14 -15.89 3.73 -16.69
C GLY A 14 -14.77 2.71 -16.93
N LYS A 15 -14.00 2.37 -15.91
CA LYS A 15 -12.99 1.30 -15.99
C LYS A 15 -13.66 -0.05 -16.15
N ASP A 16 -13.32 -0.78 -17.20
CA ASP A 16 -13.71 -2.19 -17.37
C ASP A 16 -12.87 -3.07 -16.43
N LEU A 17 -13.45 -3.38 -15.27
CA LEU A 17 -12.79 -4.22 -14.27
C LEU A 17 -12.76 -5.70 -14.68
N VAL A 18 -13.74 -6.18 -15.44
CA VAL A 18 -13.72 -7.57 -15.94
C VAL A 18 -12.52 -7.76 -16.86
N ALA A 19 -12.30 -6.84 -17.80
CA ALA A 19 -11.12 -6.87 -18.66
C ALA A 19 -9.82 -6.74 -17.87
N ALA A 20 -9.76 -5.84 -16.88
CA ALA A 20 -8.56 -5.63 -16.06
C ALA A 20 -8.21 -6.87 -15.22
N PHE A 21 -9.18 -7.50 -14.58
CA PHE A 21 -8.98 -8.71 -13.78
C PHE A 21 -8.64 -9.92 -14.66
N THR A 22 -9.31 -10.07 -15.82
CA THR A 22 -9.00 -11.13 -16.78
C THR A 22 -7.54 -11.00 -17.24
N LYS A 23 -7.12 -9.79 -17.62
CA LYS A 23 -5.75 -9.53 -18.04
C LYS A 23 -4.73 -9.85 -16.94
N ALA A 24 -5.00 -9.47 -15.69
CA ALA A 24 -4.14 -9.83 -14.57
C ALA A 24 -4.03 -11.36 -14.39
N LYS A 25 -5.14 -12.10 -14.54
CA LYS A 25 -5.13 -13.56 -14.51
C LYS A 25 -4.34 -14.18 -15.66
N GLU A 26 -4.44 -13.64 -16.89
CA GLU A 26 -3.65 -14.08 -18.03
C GLU A 26 -2.15 -13.88 -17.78
N MET A 27 -1.78 -12.90 -16.96
CA MET A 27 -0.42 -12.70 -16.47
C MET A 27 -0.08 -13.58 -15.24
N TRP A 28 -0.92 -14.55 -14.88
CA TRP A 28 -0.76 -15.44 -13.73
C TRP A 28 -0.67 -14.72 -12.37
N LEU A 29 -1.33 -13.58 -12.26
CA LEU A 29 -1.53 -12.87 -11.00
C LEU A 29 -2.87 -13.32 -10.39
N SER A 30 -2.94 -13.45 -9.08
CA SER A 30 -4.08 -14.05 -8.39
C SER A 30 -4.91 -13.05 -7.59
N SER A 31 -4.37 -11.85 -7.34
CA SER A 31 -5.02 -10.80 -6.57
C SER A 31 -4.61 -9.40 -7.01
N CYS A 32 -5.35 -8.41 -6.52
CA CYS A 32 -4.91 -7.02 -6.62
C CYS A 32 -5.13 -6.26 -5.33
N GLN A 33 -4.39 -5.15 -5.18
CA GLN A 33 -4.86 -4.03 -4.41
C GLN A 33 -5.65 -3.12 -5.35
N LEU A 34 -6.89 -2.80 -4.97
CA LEU A 34 -7.76 -1.93 -5.76
C LEU A 34 -7.57 -0.48 -5.33
N CYS A 35 -6.88 0.31 -6.16
CA CYS A 35 -6.55 1.70 -5.88
C CYS A 35 -7.65 2.65 -6.37
N ILE A 36 -8.23 3.44 -5.46
CA ILE A 36 -9.37 4.33 -5.75
C ILE A 36 -9.03 5.73 -5.26
N TRP A 37 -8.82 6.66 -6.19
CA TRP A 37 -8.55 8.08 -5.88
C TRP A 37 -9.80 8.93 -5.78
N ASP A 38 -10.82 8.62 -6.59
CA ASP A 38 -12.08 9.34 -6.62
C ASP A 38 -13.03 8.79 -5.55
N GLU A 39 -13.20 9.53 -4.46
CA GLU A 39 -14.07 9.11 -3.34
C GLU A 39 -15.56 8.98 -3.72
N SER A 40 -15.99 9.54 -4.85
CA SER A 40 -17.35 9.35 -5.35
C SER A 40 -17.65 7.94 -5.80
N LEU A 41 -16.59 7.15 -6.03
CA LEU A 41 -16.70 5.73 -6.38
C LEU A 41 -16.99 4.82 -5.18
N TYR A 42 -16.86 5.30 -3.95
CA TYR A 42 -17.23 4.55 -2.75
C TYR A 42 -18.76 4.53 -2.54
N SER A 43 -19.50 3.97 -3.51
CA SER A 43 -20.94 3.80 -3.45
C SER A 43 -21.33 2.31 -3.44
N LYS A 44 -22.56 2.03 -3.02
CA LYS A 44 -23.09 0.65 -3.04
C LYS A 44 -23.23 0.10 -4.46
N GLU A 45 -23.57 0.98 -5.39
CA GLU A 45 -23.74 0.67 -6.81
C GLU A 45 -22.39 0.25 -7.40
N ASN A 46 -21.35 1.06 -7.21
CA ASN A 46 -20.01 0.73 -7.68
C ASN A 46 -19.44 -0.51 -6.97
N ALA A 47 -19.72 -0.71 -5.68
CA ALA A 47 -19.34 -1.93 -4.99
C ALA A 47 -20.01 -3.18 -5.60
N ALA A 48 -21.28 -3.07 -6.00
CA ALA A 48 -21.96 -4.17 -6.69
C ALA A 48 -21.34 -4.47 -8.07
N GLU A 49 -20.92 -3.43 -8.81
CA GLU A 49 -20.22 -3.60 -10.10
C GLU A 49 -18.86 -4.30 -9.90
N VAL A 50 -18.08 -3.86 -8.92
CA VAL A 50 -16.79 -4.49 -8.57
C VAL A 50 -17.02 -5.95 -8.17
N LYS A 51 -18.03 -6.22 -7.33
CA LYS A 51 -18.38 -7.57 -6.92
C LYS A 51 -18.76 -8.46 -8.11
N ALA A 52 -19.58 -7.96 -9.03
CA ALA A 52 -19.94 -8.68 -10.24
C ALA A 52 -18.71 -9.03 -11.11
N ALA A 53 -17.74 -8.10 -11.21
CA ALA A 53 -16.50 -8.36 -11.92
C ALA A 53 -15.63 -9.43 -11.22
N LEU A 54 -15.58 -9.42 -9.88
CA LEU A 54 -14.89 -10.46 -9.10
C LEU A 54 -15.56 -11.83 -9.29
N ASP A 55 -16.89 -11.89 -9.22
CA ASP A 55 -17.66 -13.12 -9.39
C ASP A 55 -17.49 -13.69 -10.82
N ALA A 56 -17.47 -12.83 -11.85
CA ALA A 56 -17.28 -13.23 -13.25
C ALA A 56 -15.88 -13.76 -13.54
N THR A 57 -14.86 -13.25 -12.85
CA THR A 57 -13.46 -13.60 -13.14
C THR A 57 -12.84 -14.55 -12.12
N GLY A 58 -13.44 -14.70 -10.93
CA GLY A 58 -12.85 -15.42 -9.80
C GLY A 58 -11.56 -14.75 -9.27
N PHE A 59 -11.33 -13.47 -9.60
CA PHE A 59 -10.20 -12.72 -9.12
C PHE A 59 -10.40 -12.27 -7.66
N LYS A 60 -9.36 -11.81 -6.97
CA LYS A 60 -9.45 -11.41 -5.57
C LYS A 60 -8.91 -10.00 -5.35
N ILE A 61 -9.50 -9.28 -4.42
CA ILE A 61 -8.94 -8.03 -3.89
C ILE A 61 -8.38 -8.34 -2.51
N SER A 62 -7.08 -8.08 -2.32
CA SER A 62 -6.43 -8.21 -1.00
C SER A 62 -6.67 -6.96 -0.15
N THR A 63 -6.56 -5.79 -0.75
CA THR A 63 -6.62 -4.48 -0.06
C THR A 63 -7.35 -3.46 -0.94
N VAL A 64 -8.20 -2.62 -0.34
CA VAL A 64 -8.65 -1.37 -0.96
C VAL A 64 -7.62 -0.31 -0.61
N TRP A 65 -6.90 0.18 -1.61
CA TRP A 65 -5.99 1.31 -1.45
C TRP A 65 -6.78 2.61 -1.64
N ALA A 66 -6.91 3.37 -0.56
CA ALA A 66 -7.78 4.54 -0.51
C ALA A 66 -6.98 5.82 -0.75
N GLY A 67 -7.23 6.46 -1.89
CA GLY A 67 -6.78 7.81 -2.19
C GLY A 67 -7.69 8.87 -1.55
N TRP A 68 -7.44 10.11 -1.88
CA TRP A 68 -8.18 11.28 -1.40
C TRP A 68 -8.20 12.39 -2.43
N ASP A 69 -9.15 13.29 -2.30
CA ASP A 69 -9.22 14.51 -3.08
C ASP A 69 -8.27 15.60 -2.56
N GLY A 70 -7.98 16.58 -3.43
CA GLY A 70 -7.12 17.71 -3.11
C GLY A 70 -5.65 17.48 -3.46
N PRO A 71 -4.76 18.37 -2.96
CA PRO A 71 -3.36 18.37 -3.35
C PRO A 71 -2.61 17.14 -2.85
N LYS A 72 -1.66 16.68 -3.66
CA LYS A 72 -0.79 15.54 -3.38
C LYS A 72 0.54 15.69 -4.12
N GLU A 73 1.48 16.35 -3.44
CA GLU A 73 2.81 16.60 -3.98
C GLU A 73 3.81 15.56 -3.45
N TRP A 74 4.19 14.63 -4.32
CA TRP A 74 5.00 13.46 -3.96
C TRP A 74 6.50 13.82 -3.84
N ASN A 75 6.83 14.77 -2.98
CA ASN A 75 8.21 15.20 -2.70
C ASN A 75 8.36 15.67 -1.25
N ALA A 76 9.60 15.76 -0.78
CA ALA A 76 9.90 16.15 0.60
C ALA A 76 9.66 17.64 0.90
N THR A 77 9.53 18.49 -0.13
CA THR A 77 9.34 19.94 0.04
C THR A 77 7.89 20.31 0.29
N TYR A 78 6.97 19.83 -0.53
CA TYR A 78 5.55 20.19 -0.47
C TYR A 78 4.68 19.05 0.08
N GLY A 79 5.19 17.82 0.07
CA GLY A 79 4.50 16.64 0.60
C GLY A 79 4.03 16.80 2.05
N PRO A 80 4.85 17.36 2.97
CA PRO A 80 4.44 17.56 4.36
C PRO A 80 3.17 18.40 4.56
N SER A 81 2.81 19.24 3.59
CA SER A 81 1.60 20.07 3.62
C SER A 81 0.46 19.53 2.77
N THR A 82 0.67 18.44 2.00
CA THR A 82 -0.30 17.97 1.00
C THR A 82 -0.63 16.48 1.11
N ILE A 83 0.25 15.62 1.65
CA ILE A 83 0.04 14.18 1.64
C ILE A 83 -0.60 13.68 2.94
N GLY A 84 -1.60 12.82 2.82
CA GLY A 84 -2.18 12.02 3.88
C GLY A 84 -2.98 12.80 4.92
N LEU A 85 -3.01 12.32 6.15
CA LEU A 85 -3.81 12.88 7.26
C LEU A 85 -3.03 13.87 8.14
N VAL A 86 -1.71 13.99 7.94
CA VAL A 86 -0.87 14.92 8.72
C VAL A 86 -1.28 16.38 8.52
N PRO A 87 -1.55 16.86 7.28
CA PRO A 87 -2.02 18.23 7.08
C PRO A 87 -3.41 18.45 7.69
N GLU A 88 -3.49 19.36 8.67
CA GLU A 88 -4.75 19.64 9.40
C GLU A 88 -5.90 20.08 8.49
N ALA A 89 -5.58 20.89 7.48
CA ALA A 89 -6.58 21.43 6.54
C ALA A 89 -7.37 20.35 5.79
N TYR A 90 -6.81 19.16 5.63
CA TYR A 90 -7.42 18.06 4.86
C TYR A 90 -7.76 16.84 5.72
N ARG A 91 -7.38 16.84 7.00
CA ARG A 91 -7.49 15.66 7.88
C ARG A 91 -8.92 15.14 7.97
N GLU A 92 -9.89 16.01 8.21
CA GLU A 92 -11.29 15.60 8.37
C GLU A 92 -11.87 15.03 7.06
N SER A 93 -11.67 15.69 5.92
CA SER A 93 -12.16 15.20 4.62
C SER A 93 -11.55 13.83 4.29
N ARG A 94 -10.25 13.65 4.53
CA ARG A 94 -9.55 12.39 4.27
C ARG A 94 -9.91 11.27 5.24
N MET A 95 -10.21 11.59 6.49
CA MET A 95 -10.84 10.65 7.42
C MET A 95 -12.18 10.15 6.89
N ASN A 96 -13.02 11.07 6.39
CA ASN A 96 -14.31 10.72 5.81
C ASN A 96 -14.17 9.85 4.55
N ALA A 97 -13.16 10.10 3.71
CA ALA A 97 -12.83 9.24 2.58
C ALA A 97 -12.46 7.82 3.03
N LEU A 98 -11.64 7.68 4.08
CA LEU A 98 -11.29 6.37 4.66
C LEU A 98 -12.51 5.63 5.26
N ILE A 99 -13.46 6.35 5.87
CA ILE A 99 -14.72 5.76 6.35
C ILE A 99 -15.55 5.22 5.18
N LYS A 100 -15.69 6.00 4.09
CA LYS A 100 -16.38 5.56 2.87
C LYS A 100 -15.67 4.35 2.24
N ALA A 101 -14.34 4.36 2.17
CA ALA A 101 -13.55 3.24 1.69
C ALA A 101 -13.75 1.97 2.55
N SER A 102 -13.85 2.13 3.87
CA SER A 102 -14.17 1.04 4.80
C SER A 102 -15.55 0.44 4.51
N ASP A 103 -16.57 1.27 4.32
CA ASP A 103 -17.92 0.78 3.98
C ASP A 103 -17.96 0.06 2.64
N PHE A 104 -17.27 0.62 1.64
CA PHE A 104 -17.12 0.01 0.31
C PHE A 104 -16.39 -1.35 0.40
N ALA A 105 -15.26 -1.41 1.09
CA ALA A 105 -14.49 -2.64 1.30
C ALA A 105 -15.30 -3.71 2.05
N ALA A 106 -16.15 -3.31 3.02
CA ALA A 106 -17.01 -4.24 3.74
C ALA A 106 -18.04 -4.93 2.82
N ILE A 107 -18.60 -4.22 1.84
CA ILE A 107 -19.53 -4.81 0.84
C ILE A 107 -18.80 -5.87 -0.01
N LEU A 108 -17.52 -5.63 -0.29
CA LEU A 108 -16.68 -6.55 -1.07
C LEU A 108 -16.09 -7.71 -0.25
N GLY A 109 -16.22 -7.67 1.08
CA GLY A 109 -15.58 -8.63 1.97
C GLY A 109 -14.05 -8.46 2.05
N VAL A 110 -13.53 -7.25 1.75
CA VAL A 110 -12.10 -6.95 1.78
C VAL A 110 -11.69 -6.48 3.18
N PRO A 111 -10.73 -7.17 3.84
CA PRO A 111 -10.39 -6.88 5.23
C PRO A 111 -9.42 -5.72 5.43
N TYR A 112 -8.71 -5.30 4.38
CA TYR A 112 -7.64 -4.31 4.49
C TYR A 112 -7.96 -3.03 3.73
N ILE A 113 -7.71 -1.90 4.39
CA ILE A 113 -7.76 -0.57 3.79
C ILE A 113 -6.42 0.10 4.00
N ALA A 114 -5.72 0.43 2.90
CA ALA A 114 -4.42 1.07 2.93
C ALA A 114 -4.48 2.52 2.44
N THR A 115 -3.58 3.36 2.93
CA THR A 115 -3.32 4.69 2.40
C THR A 115 -1.97 5.21 2.91
N HIS A 116 -1.42 6.22 2.24
CA HIS A 116 -0.35 7.03 2.83
C HIS A 116 -0.90 7.95 3.92
N VAL A 117 -0.33 7.86 5.12
CA VAL A 117 -0.69 8.76 6.23
C VAL A 117 -0.03 10.13 6.09
N GLY A 118 1.12 10.17 5.41
CA GLY A 118 1.91 11.37 5.15
C GLY A 118 3.10 11.51 6.10
N PHE A 119 3.72 12.65 6.10
CA PHE A 119 4.96 12.94 6.84
C PHE A 119 4.70 13.07 8.35
N LEU A 120 4.50 11.96 9.03
CA LEU A 120 4.34 11.94 10.48
C LEU A 120 5.60 12.47 11.18
N PRO A 121 5.47 13.47 12.08
CA PRO A 121 6.59 13.92 12.89
C PRO A 121 7.22 12.80 13.73
N MET A 122 8.54 12.81 13.85
CA MET A 122 9.24 11.88 14.73
C MET A 122 8.98 12.16 16.22
N ASP A 123 8.73 13.42 16.58
CA ASP A 123 8.38 13.81 17.93
C ASP A 123 6.93 13.39 18.25
N PRO A 124 6.70 12.49 19.21
CA PRO A 124 5.36 12.04 19.59
C PRO A 124 4.52 13.12 20.27
N TYR A 125 5.13 14.22 20.69
CA TYR A 125 4.45 15.36 21.30
C TYR A 125 4.14 16.49 20.32
N ASP A 126 4.59 16.37 19.06
CA ASP A 126 4.24 17.33 18.03
C ASP A 126 2.71 17.35 17.85
N PRO A 127 2.06 18.53 17.84
CA PRO A 127 0.62 18.64 17.65
C PRO A 127 0.08 17.93 16.40
N LYS A 128 0.87 17.91 15.31
CA LYS A 128 0.49 17.20 14.08
C LYS A 128 0.49 15.68 14.29
N PHE A 129 1.49 15.14 15.01
CA PHE A 129 1.51 13.72 15.38
C PHE A 129 0.29 13.38 16.23
N VAL A 130 0.10 14.11 17.33
CA VAL A 130 -1.01 13.88 18.28
C VAL A 130 -2.38 13.95 17.58
N GLY A 131 -2.59 14.98 16.76
CA GLY A 131 -3.84 15.14 16.00
C GLY A 131 -4.06 14.04 14.98
N THR A 132 -3.01 13.60 14.28
CA THR A 132 -3.10 12.49 13.31
C THR A 132 -3.38 11.16 14.00
N ILE A 133 -2.75 10.88 15.13
CA ILE A 133 -3.03 9.66 15.93
C ILE A 133 -4.47 9.65 16.43
N GLY A 134 -5.00 10.79 16.88
CA GLY A 134 -6.42 10.92 17.27
C GLY A 134 -7.38 10.58 16.12
N ALA A 135 -7.10 11.11 14.95
CA ALA A 135 -7.85 10.85 13.73
C ALA A 135 -7.81 9.37 13.31
N LEU A 136 -6.61 8.80 13.27
CA LEU A 136 -6.44 7.39 12.91
C LEU A 136 -7.06 6.44 13.93
N ARG A 137 -7.00 6.76 15.23
CA ARG A 137 -7.69 5.98 16.27
C ARG A 137 -9.19 5.92 16.01
N TYR A 138 -9.80 7.04 15.67
CA TYR A 138 -11.23 7.07 15.32
C TYR A 138 -11.54 6.20 14.09
N VAL A 139 -10.77 6.34 13.01
CA VAL A 139 -10.91 5.52 11.78
C VAL A 139 -10.72 4.03 12.09
N CYS A 140 -9.68 3.67 12.84
CA CYS A 140 -9.42 2.28 13.20
C CYS A 140 -10.52 1.67 14.09
N GLN A 141 -11.08 2.45 15.04
CA GLN A 141 -12.24 2.00 15.83
C GLN A 141 -13.48 1.78 14.95
N TYR A 142 -13.67 2.60 13.93
CA TYR A 142 -14.75 2.42 12.95
C TYR A 142 -14.57 1.13 12.14
N MET A 143 -13.37 0.91 11.61
CA MET A 143 -13.00 -0.27 10.85
C MET A 143 -13.08 -1.56 11.67
N LYS A 144 -12.70 -1.50 12.95
CA LYS A 144 -12.72 -2.65 13.86
C LYS A 144 -14.11 -3.27 14.02
N LYS A 145 -15.17 -2.46 13.98
CA LYS A 145 -16.56 -2.94 14.03
C LYS A 145 -16.96 -3.76 12.80
N ARG A 146 -16.13 -3.76 11.76
CA ARG A 146 -16.30 -4.50 10.49
C ARG A 146 -15.22 -5.57 10.31
N GLU A 147 -14.46 -5.87 11.36
CA GLU A 147 -13.33 -6.80 11.32
C GLU A 147 -12.25 -6.41 10.30
N GLN A 148 -12.12 -5.11 10.06
CA GLN A 148 -11.16 -4.55 9.10
C GLN A 148 -9.92 -4.01 9.81
N THR A 149 -8.80 -4.02 9.08
CA THR A 149 -7.51 -3.49 9.53
C THR A 149 -7.10 -2.33 8.63
N PHE A 150 -6.69 -1.23 9.26
CA PHE A 150 -6.05 -0.11 8.59
C PHE A 150 -4.58 -0.41 8.33
N LEU A 151 -4.10 -0.19 7.11
CA LEU A 151 -2.70 -0.38 6.74
C LEU A 151 -2.03 0.96 6.42
N PHE A 152 -0.95 1.24 7.13
CA PHE A 152 -0.02 2.30 6.76
C PHE A 152 0.75 1.89 5.51
N GLU A 153 0.66 2.65 4.43
CA GLU A 153 1.61 2.49 3.35
C GLU A 153 2.91 3.17 3.71
N THR A 154 4.02 2.41 3.67
CA THR A 154 5.33 2.95 4.02
C THR A 154 5.86 3.94 3.00
N GLY A 155 6.61 4.94 3.45
CA GLY A 155 7.27 5.90 2.56
C GLY A 155 7.75 7.17 3.22
N GLN A 156 6.85 8.08 3.57
CA GLN A 156 7.18 9.44 4.01
C GLN A 156 7.70 9.49 5.44
N GLU A 157 7.31 8.57 6.27
CA GLU A 157 7.71 8.46 7.66
C GLU A 157 8.82 7.43 7.87
N THR A 158 9.63 7.63 8.91
CA THR A 158 10.63 6.62 9.27
C THR A 158 9.99 5.36 9.83
N PRO A 159 10.61 4.18 9.67
CA PRO A 159 10.08 2.92 10.21
C PRO A 159 9.74 2.96 11.70
N ILE A 160 10.57 3.64 12.51
CA ILE A 160 10.32 3.79 13.95
C ILE A 160 9.11 4.67 14.23
N THR A 161 8.85 5.66 13.40
CA THR A 161 7.67 6.54 13.54
C THR A 161 6.39 5.78 13.23
N VAL A 162 6.38 4.91 12.22
CA VAL A 162 5.23 4.05 11.90
C VAL A 162 4.90 3.12 13.07
N VAL A 163 5.90 2.43 13.62
CA VAL A 163 5.68 1.53 14.77
C VAL A 163 5.14 2.30 15.97
N ARG A 164 5.73 3.45 16.29
CA ARG A 164 5.24 4.32 17.35
C ARG A 164 3.79 4.75 17.12
N ALA A 165 3.42 5.09 15.88
CA ALA A 165 2.05 5.45 15.55
C ALA A 165 1.09 4.28 15.77
N ILE A 166 1.40 3.09 15.27
CA ILE A 166 0.59 1.88 15.45
C ILE A 166 0.37 1.58 16.94
N GLU A 167 1.44 1.59 17.73
CA GLU A 167 1.37 1.31 19.17
C GLU A 167 0.61 2.40 19.94
N THR A 168 0.78 3.67 19.55
CA THR A 168 0.05 4.80 20.19
C THR A 168 -1.43 4.80 19.81
N ILE A 169 -1.82 4.42 18.59
CA ILE A 169 -3.23 4.23 18.20
C ILE A 169 -3.88 3.19 19.10
N GLY A 170 -3.23 2.05 19.35
CA GLY A 170 -3.60 1.08 20.36
C GLY A 170 -4.93 0.35 20.15
N THR A 171 -5.51 0.35 18.95
CA THR A 171 -6.80 -0.30 18.66
C THR A 171 -6.67 -1.79 18.34
N GLY A 172 -5.44 -2.25 18.01
CA GLY A 172 -5.12 -3.63 17.69
C GLY A 172 -5.45 -4.06 16.26
N ASN A 173 -5.99 -3.15 15.43
CA ASN A 173 -6.28 -3.39 14.01
C ASN A 173 -5.57 -2.39 13.09
N CYS A 174 -4.31 -2.13 13.41
CA CYS A 174 -3.39 -1.40 12.53
C CYS A 174 -2.31 -2.36 12.03
N GLY A 175 -1.97 -2.24 10.76
CA GLY A 175 -0.90 -2.98 10.12
C GLY A 175 -0.16 -2.11 9.12
N ILE A 176 0.62 -2.75 8.28
CA ILE A 176 1.46 -2.08 7.28
C ILE A 176 1.19 -2.71 5.90
N ASN A 177 0.97 -1.86 4.92
CA ASN A 177 1.20 -2.15 3.52
C ASN A 177 2.65 -1.76 3.22
N PHE A 178 3.50 -2.77 3.10
CA PHE A 178 4.94 -2.54 3.00
C PHE A 178 5.36 -2.33 1.54
N ASP A 179 5.59 -1.08 1.17
CA ASP A 179 6.25 -0.73 -0.09
C ASP A 179 7.76 -0.87 0.08
N THR A 180 8.37 -1.67 -0.78
CA THR A 180 9.79 -2.04 -0.69
C THR A 180 10.74 -0.93 -1.15
N ALA A 181 10.26 0.06 -1.90
CA ALA A 181 11.07 1.15 -2.42
C ALA A 181 10.80 2.51 -1.78
N ASN A 182 9.58 2.77 -1.28
CA ASN A 182 9.20 4.12 -0.85
C ASN A 182 10.11 4.69 0.25
N LEU A 183 10.54 3.87 1.22
CA LEU A 183 11.51 4.33 2.23
C LEU A 183 12.81 4.82 1.60
N LEU A 184 13.26 4.15 0.55
CA LEU A 184 14.45 4.52 -0.22
C LEU A 184 14.18 5.78 -1.06
N LEU A 185 13.03 5.86 -1.75
CA LEU A 185 12.66 6.97 -2.62
C LEU A 185 12.48 8.29 -1.86
N TYR A 186 12.00 8.23 -0.61
CA TYR A 186 11.88 9.39 0.27
C TYR A 186 13.13 9.64 1.14
N GLY A 187 14.10 8.71 1.14
CA GLY A 187 15.30 8.83 1.97
C GLY A 187 15.00 8.69 3.48
N THR A 188 13.92 8.02 3.84
CA THR A 188 13.44 7.89 5.24
C THR A 188 13.91 6.64 5.94
N GLY A 189 14.46 5.67 5.19
CA GLY A 189 14.98 4.43 5.76
C GLY A 189 15.44 3.41 4.74
N ASN A 190 15.93 2.29 5.27
CA ASN A 190 16.27 1.10 4.51
C ASN A 190 15.15 0.06 4.68
N ALA A 191 14.61 -0.43 3.58
CA ALA A 191 13.49 -1.36 3.59
C ALA A 191 13.84 -2.70 4.25
N LEU A 192 15.05 -3.21 4.02
CA LEU A 192 15.50 -4.48 4.58
C LEU A 192 15.66 -4.42 6.11
N ASP A 193 16.24 -3.32 6.63
CA ASP A 193 16.39 -3.12 8.07
C ASP A 193 15.03 -2.85 8.74
N ALA A 194 14.13 -2.17 8.04
CA ALA A 194 12.80 -1.86 8.55
C ALA A 194 11.97 -3.10 8.89
N ILE A 195 12.16 -4.23 8.19
CA ILE A 195 11.47 -5.49 8.47
C ILE A 195 11.77 -6.00 9.88
N ASP A 196 12.99 -5.82 10.41
CA ASP A 196 13.33 -6.22 11.78
C ASP A 196 12.50 -5.47 12.82
N LEU A 197 12.12 -4.24 12.51
CA LEU A 197 11.35 -3.41 13.42
C LEU A 197 9.85 -3.65 13.30
N PHE A 198 9.31 -3.64 12.09
CA PHE A 198 7.87 -3.65 11.85
C PHE A 198 7.31 -4.89 11.15
N GLY A 199 8.13 -5.90 10.83
CA GLY A 199 7.70 -7.06 10.03
C GLY A 199 6.46 -7.77 10.59
N LYS A 200 6.31 -7.85 11.91
CA LYS A 200 5.11 -8.41 12.58
C LYS A 200 3.80 -7.68 12.23
N TYR A 201 3.86 -6.44 11.75
CA TYR A 201 2.71 -5.63 11.35
C TYR A 201 2.39 -5.70 9.86
N VAL A 202 3.27 -6.27 9.03
CA VAL A 202 3.05 -6.37 7.57
C VAL A 202 1.87 -7.28 7.28
N ARG A 203 0.92 -6.81 6.46
CA ARG A 203 -0.28 -7.55 6.03
C ARG A 203 -0.42 -7.64 4.53
N ASP A 204 0.10 -6.65 3.81
CA ASP A 204 0.16 -6.62 2.35
C ASP A 204 1.45 -5.89 1.94
N THR A 205 1.83 -5.97 0.68
CA THR A 205 3.07 -5.36 0.19
C THR A 205 2.86 -4.67 -1.15
N HIS A 206 3.70 -3.66 -1.42
CA HIS A 206 4.00 -3.22 -2.78
C HIS A 206 5.43 -3.60 -3.12
N ILE A 207 5.58 -4.53 -4.07
CA ILE A 207 6.89 -4.87 -4.62
C ILE A 207 7.23 -3.85 -5.69
N LYS A 208 8.10 -2.96 -5.34
CA LYS A 208 8.52 -1.78 -6.07
C LYS A 208 10.03 -1.64 -5.96
N ASP A 209 10.69 -1.13 -6.97
CA ASP A 209 12.12 -0.88 -6.93
C ASP A 209 12.44 0.54 -7.38
N GLY A 210 13.61 1.02 -7.04
CA GLY A 210 13.97 2.39 -7.36
C GLY A 210 15.36 2.79 -6.89
N ILE A 211 15.69 4.05 -7.15
CA ILE A 211 16.96 4.69 -6.83
C ILE A 211 16.71 5.86 -5.88
N PRO A 212 17.52 6.01 -4.82
CA PRO A 212 17.34 7.08 -3.84
C PRO A 212 17.57 8.47 -4.45
N PRO A 213 17.14 9.55 -3.75
CA PRO A 213 17.45 10.91 -4.14
C PRO A 213 18.97 11.14 -4.25
N THR A 214 19.36 11.96 -5.21
CA THR A 214 20.76 12.37 -5.40
C THR A 214 20.99 13.84 -5.09
N ASP A 215 19.93 14.56 -4.69
CA ASP A 215 19.98 15.96 -4.26
C ASP A 215 19.04 16.20 -3.05
N GLY A 216 19.11 17.38 -2.46
CA GLY A 216 18.37 17.71 -1.24
C GLY A 216 16.91 18.17 -1.46
N PHE A 217 16.43 18.26 -2.68
CA PHE A 217 15.11 18.83 -3.01
C PHE A 217 14.21 17.88 -3.76
N GLY A 218 14.78 16.97 -4.54
CA GLY A 218 14.06 15.95 -5.29
C GLY A 218 13.73 14.73 -4.44
N GLY A 219 12.92 13.83 -5.01
CA GLY A 219 12.73 12.46 -4.54
C GLY A 219 13.60 11.49 -5.33
N GLY A 220 13.66 10.24 -4.90
CA GLY A 220 14.14 9.13 -5.70
C GLY A 220 13.22 8.88 -6.90
N HIS A 221 13.58 7.96 -7.75
CA HIS A 221 12.76 7.57 -8.90
C HIS A 221 12.59 6.06 -8.98
N GLN A 222 11.41 5.64 -9.36
CA GLN A 222 11.08 4.24 -9.56
C GLN A 222 11.81 3.67 -10.79
N THR A 223 12.30 2.43 -10.66
CA THR A 223 12.84 1.62 -11.75
C THR A 223 12.00 0.36 -11.96
N PRO A 224 12.17 -0.40 -13.05
CA PRO A 224 11.70 -1.77 -13.09
C PRO A 224 12.28 -2.60 -11.93
N VAL A 225 11.51 -3.58 -11.47
CA VAL A 225 11.93 -4.49 -10.38
C VAL A 225 13.22 -5.22 -10.78
N GLY A 226 14.21 -5.18 -9.89
CA GLY A 226 15.54 -5.76 -10.11
C GLY A 226 16.57 -4.80 -10.73
N GLU A 227 16.17 -3.58 -11.11
CA GLU A 227 17.06 -2.55 -11.66
C GLU A 227 17.35 -1.42 -10.67
N GLY A 228 16.72 -1.46 -9.49
CA GLY A 228 16.89 -0.48 -8.43
C GLY A 228 17.83 -0.90 -7.32
N ARG A 229 17.63 -0.33 -6.14
CA ARG A 229 18.48 -0.53 -4.95
C ARG A 229 17.71 -1.00 -3.71
N ALA A 230 16.44 -1.42 -3.86
CA ALA A 230 15.64 -1.89 -2.73
C ALA A 230 16.10 -3.25 -2.18
N ASN A 231 16.87 -4.03 -2.94
CA ASN A 231 17.32 -5.37 -2.57
C ASN A 231 16.16 -6.35 -2.33
N ILE A 232 15.27 -6.43 -3.30
CA ILE A 232 14.02 -7.20 -3.21
C ILE A 232 14.23 -8.69 -2.92
N PRO A 233 15.26 -9.39 -3.45
CA PRO A 233 15.50 -10.79 -3.11
C PRO A 233 15.63 -11.01 -1.60
N GLU A 234 16.46 -10.21 -0.93
CA GLU A 234 16.65 -10.31 0.52
C GLU A 234 15.42 -9.89 1.32
N ILE A 235 14.62 -8.92 0.80
CA ILE A 235 13.34 -8.54 1.39
C ILE A 235 12.36 -9.72 1.36
N ILE A 236 12.19 -10.38 0.21
CA ILE A 236 11.31 -11.55 0.05
C ILE A 236 11.75 -12.67 1.02
N LYS A 237 13.04 -13.00 1.04
CA LYS A 237 13.61 -14.00 1.94
C LYS A 237 13.31 -13.66 3.40
N LYS A 238 13.52 -12.41 3.80
CA LYS A 238 13.31 -11.97 5.17
C LYS A 238 11.84 -11.96 5.56
N LEU A 239 10.93 -11.53 4.67
CA LEU A 239 9.49 -11.58 4.90
C LEU A 239 9.00 -13.03 5.07
N ARG A 240 9.46 -13.96 4.24
CA ARG A 240 9.13 -15.38 4.40
C ARG A 240 9.65 -15.93 5.72
N LYS A 241 10.89 -15.65 6.08
CA LYS A 241 11.49 -16.10 7.34
C LYS A 241 10.72 -15.66 8.58
N ILE A 242 10.09 -14.50 8.56
CA ILE A 242 9.23 -14.04 9.67
C ILE A 242 7.78 -14.53 9.59
N GLY A 243 7.46 -15.39 8.61
CA GLY A 243 6.14 -15.99 8.44
C GLY A 243 5.12 -15.12 7.74
N TYR A 244 5.55 -14.20 6.86
CA TYR A 244 4.62 -13.43 6.04
C TYR A 244 3.93 -14.32 5.00
N GLU A 245 2.59 -14.36 5.03
CA GLU A 245 1.75 -15.19 4.15
C GLU A 245 0.91 -14.38 3.16
N GLY A 246 0.99 -13.05 3.22
CA GLY A 246 0.26 -12.16 2.33
C GLY A 246 0.78 -12.17 0.89
N PRO A 247 0.11 -11.48 -0.04
CA PRO A 247 0.53 -11.42 -1.42
C PRO A 247 1.77 -10.53 -1.60
N PHE A 248 2.57 -10.83 -2.62
CA PHE A 248 3.56 -9.91 -3.17
C PHE A 248 2.91 -9.14 -4.31
N THR A 249 2.42 -7.94 -4.02
CA THR A 249 1.68 -7.09 -4.95
C THR A 249 2.64 -6.20 -5.73
N ILE A 250 2.70 -6.38 -7.05
CA ILE A 250 3.59 -5.60 -7.93
C ILE A 250 2.98 -4.20 -8.12
N GLU A 251 3.78 -3.16 -7.88
CA GLU A 251 3.43 -1.79 -8.17
C GLU A 251 4.39 -1.17 -9.18
N ARG A 252 3.84 -0.65 -10.29
CA ARG A 252 4.58 0.04 -11.33
C ARG A 252 3.84 1.31 -11.75
N GLU A 253 4.32 2.48 -11.32
CA GLU A 253 3.65 3.79 -11.45
C GLU A 253 3.86 4.47 -12.80
N ILE A 254 3.85 3.70 -13.87
CA ILE A 254 3.78 4.19 -15.23
C ILE A 254 2.52 3.63 -15.90
N SER A 255 2.23 4.02 -17.11
CA SER A 255 1.09 3.53 -17.88
C SER A 255 1.47 3.07 -19.26
N GLY A 256 0.58 2.29 -19.89
CA GLY A 256 0.74 1.80 -21.26
C GLY A 256 1.55 0.52 -21.38
N PRO A 257 1.99 0.16 -22.61
CA PRO A 257 2.58 -1.14 -22.89
C PRO A 257 3.87 -1.45 -22.10
N GLN A 258 4.60 -0.40 -21.68
CA GLN A 258 5.82 -0.61 -20.90
C GLN A 258 5.50 -1.07 -19.47
N GLN A 259 4.43 -0.55 -18.85
CA GLN A 259 3.97 -1.03 -17.56
C GLN A 259 3.71 -2.53 -17.57
N GLU A 260 3.04 -3.02 -18.60
CA GLU A 260 2.71 -4.45 -18.73
C GLU A 260 3.97 -5.31 -18.87
N LYS A 261 4.94 -4.86 -19.64
CA LYS A 261 6.23 -5.56 -19.78
C LYS A 261 7.00 -5.60 -18.48
N ASP A 262 7.02 -4.47 -17.76
CA ASP A 262 7.71 -4.38 -16.48
C ASP A 262 7.04 -5.26 -15.41
N ILE A 263 5.70 -5.33 -15.38
CA ILE A 263 4.95 -6.21 -14.47
C ILE A 263 5.22 -7.69 -14.80
N ALA A 264 5.24 -8.06 -16.08
CA ALA A 264 5.54 -9.43 -16.50
C ALA A 264 6.98 -9.85 -16.11
N ALA A 265 7.95 -8.95 -16.33
CA ALA A 265 9.34 -9.18 -15.94
C ALA A 265 9.48 -9.28 -14.41
N ALA A 266 8.83 -8.37 -13.66
CA ALA A 266 8.81 -8.40 -12.19
C ALA A 266 8.26 -9.72 -11.65
N ARG A 267 7.16 -10.20 -12.24
CA ARG A 267 6.58 -11.51 -11.87
C ARG A 267 7.59 -12.64 -11.97
N GLU A 268 8.30 -12.75 -13.08
CA GLU A 268 9.30 -13.82 -13.29
C GLU A 268 10.44 -13.73 -12.27
N LEU A 269 10.90 -12.49 -11.97
CA LEU A 269 11.93 -12.26 -10.97
C LEU A 269 11.46 -12.66 -9.57
N ILE A 270 10.26 -12.23 -9.16
CA ILE A 270 9.72 -12.51 -7.83
C ILE A 270 9.53 -14.01 -7.62
N LEU A 271 8.98 -14.72 -8.61
CA LEU A 271 8.82 -16.18 -8.54
C LEU A 271 10.17 -16.88 -8.33
N ARG A 272 11.17 -16.51 -9.11
CA ARG A 272 12.52 -17.06 -8.96
C ARG A 272 13.08 -16.81 -7.55
N TRP A 273 12.95 -15.59 -7.03
CA TRP A 273 13.44 -15.24 -5.68
C TRP A 273 12.66 -15.94 -4.57
N MET A 274 11.38 -16.22 -4.79
CA MET A 274 10.57 -17.03 -3.86
C MET A 274 11.08 -18.48 -3.83
N ASP A 275 11.39 -19.07 -5.00
CA ASP A 275 11.93 -20.43 -5.11
C ASP A 275 13.33 -20.52 -4.48
N GLU A 276 14.19 -19.52 -4.73
CA GLU A 276 15.52 -19.42 -4.11
C GLU A 276 15.42 -19.33 -2.57
N ALA A 277 14.51 -18.51 -2.06
CA ALA A 277 14.29 -18.39 -0.61
C ALA A 277 13.77 -19.70 0.01
N GLU A 278 12.93 -20.46 -0.70
CA GLU A 278 12.43 -21.77 -0.22
C GLU A 278 13.51 -22.85 -0.19
N ALA A 279 14.47 -22.79 -1.11
CA ALA A 279 15.59 -23.74 -1.16
C ALA A 279 16.63 -23.53 -0.03
N GLU A 280 16.60 -22.36 0.63
CA GLU A 280 17.50 -22.02 1.73
C GLU A 280 16.88 -22.23 3.12
N GLU A 281 15.57 -22.51 3.22
CA GLU A 281 14.85 -22.89 4.45
C GLU A 281 15.06 -24.38 4.80
#